data_03018d7248ef0d1d95045f601d4f33d6
#
_entry.id   03018d7248ef0d1d95045f601d4f33d6
#
_cell.length_a   1.000
_cell.length_b   1.000
_cell.length_c   1.000
_cell.angle_alpha   90.00
_cell.angle_beta   90.00
_cell.angle_gamma   90.00
#
_symmetry.space_group_name_H-M   'P 1'
#
loop_
_entity.id
_entity.type
_entity.pdbx_description
1 polymer ?
#
loop_
_entity_poly.entity_id
_entity_poly.type
_entity_poly.pdbx_seq_one_letter_code
_entity_poly.pdbx_strand_id
1 'polypeptide(L)'
;EQLLTGMTHDQWRALQKGWTMKQVELKLPRFSFQTDYMLNEPLKRLGMKTVFSSANFSNMFTGHGAAQINKVRHKTFIKVDEAGTEASAATAVEIIESAPVPEVTMTADHPFYFAIVDEASGMILFLGSVAEPKDD
;
A
#
# COMPACT_ATOMS: atom_id res chain seq x y z
N GLU A 1 8.00 -9.06 10.48
CA GLU A 1 8.60 -9.40 9.15
C GLU A 1 8.21 -10.80 8.66
N GLN A 2 8.09 -11.82 9.52
CA GLN A 2 7.77 -13.19 9.09
C GLN A 2 6.38 -13.32 8.43
N LEU A 3 5.42 -12.49 8.77
CA LEU A 3 4.04 -12.57 8.27
C LEU A 3 3.95 -12.26 6.76
N LEU A 4 4.69 -11.26 6.27
CA LEU A 4 4.68 -10.89 4.85
C LEU A 4 5.62 -11.75 4.01
N THR A 5 6.74 -12.21 4.57
CA THR A 5 7.71 -13.04 3.83
C THR A 5 7.20 -14.47 3.58
N GLY A 6 6.21 -14.92 4.36
CA GLY A 6 5.60 -16.25 4.21
C GLY A 6 4.21 -16.26 3.57
N MET A 7 3.61 -15.09 3.31
CA MET A 7 2.25 -15.03 2.77
C MET A 7 2.24 -15.34 1.27
N THR A 8 1.56 -16.42 0.91
CA THR A 8 1.33 -16.78 -0.49
C THR A 8 0.15 -16.00 -1.08
N HIS A 9 0.07 -15.95 -2.41
CA HIS A 9 -1.06 -15.35 -3.12
C HIS A 9 -2.41 -15.98 -2.72
N ASP A 10 -2.45 -17.29 -2.53
CA ASP A 10 -3.68 -18.01 -2.15
C ASP A 10 -4.12 -17.66 -0.72
N GLN A 11 -3.17 -17.51 0.21
CA GLN A 11 -3.44 -17.06 1.57
C GLN A 11 -3.97 -15.62 1.59
N TRP A 12 -3.39 -14.73 0.78
CA TRP A 12 -3.89 -13.37 0.61
C TRP A 12 -5.34 -13.34 0.09
N ARG A 13 -5.63 -14.11 -0.96
CA ARG A 13 -6.99 -14.24 -1.48
C ARG A 13 -7.98 -14.84 -0.48
N ALA A 14 -7.54 -15.80 0.31
CA ALA A 14 -8.37 -16.41 1.36
C ALA A 14 -8.74 -15.38 2.44
N LEU A 15 -7.80 -14.52 2.84
CA LEU A 15 -8.07 -13.41 3.76
C LEU A 15 -9.14 -12.46 3.20
N GLN A 16 -8.99 -12.03 1.95
CA GLN A 16 -9.97 -11.12 1.32
C GLN A 16 -11.39 -11.72 1.24
N LYS A 17 -11.50 -13.02 0.94
CA LYS A 17 -12.78 -13.72 0.90
C LYS A 17 -13.45 -13.88 2.26
N GLY A 18 -12.66 -13.83 3.34
CA GLY A 18 -13.14 -13.95 4.72
C GLY A 18 -13.66 -12.65 5.31
N TRP A 19 -13.56 -11.52 4.61
CA TRP A 19 -14.04 -10.23 5.11
C TRP A 19 -15.56 -10.21 5.22
N THR A 20 -16.03 -9.71 6.37
CA THR A 20 -17.45 -9.52 6.65
C THR A 20 -17.68 -8.11 7.15
N MET A 21 -18.80 -7.51 6.76
CA MET A 21 -19.20 -6.19 7.28
C MET A 21 -19.59 -6.30 8.73
N LYS A 22 -18.99 -5.46 9.59
CA LYS A 22 -19.29 -5.34 11.02
C LYS A 22 -19.21 -3.89 11.47
N GLN A 23 -19.90 -3.57 12.54
CA GLN A 23 -19.72 -2.30 13.26
C GLN A 23 -18.46 -2.41 14.11
N VAL A 24 -17.41 -1.68 13.74
CA VAL A 24 -16.11 -1.73 14.42
C VAL A 24 -15.76 -0.37 14.99
N GLU A 25 -15.46 -0.30 16.29
CA GLU A 25 -14.75 0.84 16.87
C GLU A 25 -13.26 0.70 16.57
N LEU A 26 -12.77 1.47 15.59
CA LEU A 26 -11.38 1.42 15.17
C LEU A 26 -10.59 2.55 15.83
N LYS A 27 -9.53 2.18 16.57
CA LYS A 27 -8.51 3.10 17.09
C LYS A 27 -7.23 2.90 16.27
N LEU A 28 -7.04 3.77 15.28
CA LEU A 28 -5.90 3.77 14.37
C LEU A 28 -5.08 5.03 14.63
N PRO A 29 -3.78 4.95 14.94
CA PRO A 29 -2.95 6.13 15.11
C PRO A 29 -2.85 6.91 13.80
N ARG A 30 -2.71 8.23 13.90
CA ARG A 30 -2.34 9.05 12.75
C ARG A 30 -0.91 8.74 12.36
N PHE A 31 -0.64 8.65 11.08
CA PHE A 31 0.74 8.54 10.59
C PHE A 31 0.91 9.20 9.24
N SER A 32 2.12 9.69 9.02
CA SER A 32 2.53 10.25 7.74
C SER A 32 3.98 9.93 7.50
N PHE A 33 4.29 9.34 6.36
CA PHE A 33 5.68 9.12 5.96
C PHE A 33 5.85 9.11 4.44
N GLN A 34 7.06 9.41 4.05
CA GLN A 34 7.50 9.36 2.67
C GLN A 34 8.62 8.34 2.55
N THR A 35 8.61 7.56 1.47
CA THR A 35 9.68 6.64 1.14
C THR A 35 10.28 6.97 -0.21
N ASP A 36 11.55 6.62 -0.39
CA ASP A 36 12.32 6.88 -1.60
C ASP A 36 13.28 5.71 -1.84
N TYR A 37 12.94 4.85 -2.78
CA TYR A 37 13.68 3.63 -3.05
C TYR A 37 14.30 3.64 -4.45
N MET A 38 15.53 3.14 -4.54
CA MET A 38 16.16 2.78 -5.80
C MET A 38 15.78 1.34 -6.15
N LEU A 39 15.04 1.15 -7.24
CA LEU A 39 14.50 -0.16 -7.62
C LEU A 39 15.39 -0.96 -8.59
N ASN A 40 16.55 -0.46 -9.00
CA ASN A 40 17.43 -1.15 -9.95
C ASN A 40 17.74 -2.58 -9.52
N GLU A 41 18.25 -2.77 -8.31
CA GLU A 41 18.62 -4.11 -7.80
C GLU A 41 17.40 -5.01 -7.51
N PRO A 42 16.32 -4.54 -6.88
CA PRO A 42 15.08 -5.31 -6.80
C PRO A 42 14.57 -5.80 -8.15
N LEU A 43 14.51 -4.94 -9.17
CA LEU A 43 14.04 -5.30 -10.50
C LEU A 43 14.94 -6.30 -11.20
N LYS A 44 16.28 -6.16 -11.05
CA LYS A 44 17.23 -7.15 -11.56
C LYS A 44 17.05 -8.53 -10.93
N ARG A 45 16.77 -8.60 -9.61
CA ARG A 45 16.47 -9.85 -8.90
C ARG A 45 15.17 -10.49 -9.39
N LEU A 46 14.18 -9.67 -9.77
CA LEU A 46 12.92 -10.11 -10.37
C LEU A 46 13.06 -10.51 -11.86
N GLY A 47 14.28 -10.47 -12.44
CA GLY A 47 14.56 -10.91 -13.80
C GLY A 47 14.69 -9.80 -14.83
N MET A 48 14.44 -8.53 -14.51
CA MET A 48 14.60 -7.38 -15.41
C MET A 48 16.08 -6.98 -15.57
N LYS A 49 16.92 -7.83 -16.15
CA LYS A 49 18.37 -7.59 -16.24
C LYS A 49 18.76 -6.80 -17.49
N THR A 50 18.22 -7.16 -18.65
CA THR A 50 18.62 -6.61 -19.96
C THR A 50 18.32 -5.14 -20.11
N VAL A 51 17.23 -4.63 -19.49
CA VAL A 51 16.84 -3.21 -19.55
C VAL A 51 17.87 -2.28 -18.94
N PHE A 52 18.71 -2.77 -18.04
CA PHE A 52 19.78 -2.01 -17.38
C PHE A 52 21.15 -2.14 -18.06
N SER A 53 21.26 -2.91 -19.15
CA SER A 53 22.53 -3.17 -19.83
C SER A 53 22.47 -3.06 -21.35
N SER A 54 21.52 -3.75 -21.98
CA SER A 54 21.50 -3.92 -23.44
C SER A 54 20.08 -4.04 -24.01
N ALA A 55 19.14 -3.28 -23.51
CA ALA A 55 17.77 -3.34 -23.99
C ALA A 55 17.62 -2.68 -25.36
N ASN A 56 16.69 -3.20 -26.14
CA ASN A 56 16.29 -2.57 -27.40
C ASN A 56 15.13 -1.61 -27.18
N PHE A 57 15.41 -0.33 -27.19
CA PHE A 57 14.42 0.76 -27.11
C PHE A 57 14.19 1.45 -28.46
N SER A 58 14.48 0.80 -29.59
CA SER A 58 14.40 1.39 -30.94
C SER A 58 13.00 1.94 -31.29
N ASN A 59 11.94 1.39 -30.67
CA ASN A 59 10.58 1.89 -30.86
C ASN A 59 10.28 3.20 -30.09
N MET A 60 11.14 3.60 -29.16
CA MET A 60 10.99 4.82 -28.36
C MET A 60 11.85 5.98 -28.88
N PHE A 61 12.86 5.69 -29.71
CA PHE A 61 13.82 6.70 -30.18
C PHE A 61 14.06 6.57 -31.67
N THR A 62 14.17 7.70 -32.37
CA THR A 62 14.43 7.77 -33.82
C THR A 62 15.91 7.72 -34.18
N GLY A 63 16.82 7.52 -33.22
CA GLY A 63 18.27 7.52 -33.43
C GLY A 63 18.89 6.14 -33.28
N HIS A 64 20.04 5.90 -33.96
CA HIS A 64 20.84 4.71 -33.85
C HIS A 64 21.71 4.79 -32.58
N GLY A 65 21.24 4.29 -31.44
CA GLY A 65 22.00 4.25 -30.21
C GLY A 65 21.50 3.15 -29.28
N ALA A 66 22.42 2.51 -28.55
CA ALA A 66 22.06 1.63 -27.45
C ALA A 66 21.53 2.49 -26.31
N ALA A 67 20.28 2.30 -25.95
CA ALA A 67 19.67 2.92 -24.79
C ALA A 67 19.51 1.91 -23.65
N GLN A 68 19.66 2.37 -22.42
CA GLN A 68 19.46 1.54 -21.23
C GLN A 68 18.78 2.37 -20.13
N ILE A 69 18.08 1.71 -19.23
CA ILE A 69 17.56 2.36 -18.02
C ILE A 69 18.71 2.53 -17.05
N ASN A 70 19.05 3.77 -16.72
CA ASN A 70 20.09 4.07 -15.73
C ASN A 70 19.56 3.95 -14.29
N LYS A 71 18.39 4.55 -14.02
CA LYS A 71 17.80 4.61 -12.68
C LYS A 71 16.29 4.39 -12.73
N VAL A 72 15.81 3.59 -11.80
CA VAL A 72 14.38 3.48 -11.47
C VAL A 72 14.24 3.91 -10.02
N ARG A 73 13.61 5.05 -9.79
CA ARG A 73 13.38 5.62 -8.47
C ARG A 73 11.90 5.59 -8.15
N HIS A 74 11.56 5.05 -7.01
CA HIS A 74 10.18 4.92 -6.54
C HIS A 74 10.00 5.76 -5.28
N LYS A 75 9.13 6.76 -5.37
CA LYS A 75 8.75 7.60 -4.25
C LYS A 75 7.30 7.36 -3.91
N THR A 76 7.02 7.18 -2.63
CA THR A 76 5.66 7.10 -2.12
C THR A 76 5.49 8.06 -0.96
N PHE A 77 4.29 8.58 -0.83
CA PHE A 77 3.82 9.34 0.31
C PHE A 77 2.50 8.75 0.77
N ILE A 78 2.34 8.59 2.06
CA ILE A 78 1.08 8.22 2.68
C ILE A 78 0.83 9.09 3.90
N LYS A 79 -0.41 9.52 4.06
CA LYS A 79 -0.91 10.22 5.22
C LYS A 79 -2.25 9.61 5.59
N VAL A 80 -2.39 9.25 6.85
CA VAL A 80 -3.63 8.71 7.43
C VAL A 80 -4.00 9.57 8.62
N ASP A 81 -5.19 10.16 8.56
CA ASP A 81 -5.79 10.96 9.62
C ASP A 81 -7.33 10.76 9.62
N GLU A 82 -8.06 11.54 10.43
CA GLU A 82 -9.52 11.42 10.55
C GLU A 82 -10.29 11.84 9.28
N ALA A 83 -9.67 12.63 8.41
CA ALA A 83 -10.25 12.99 7.11
C ALA A 83 -10.15 11.84 6.09
N GLY A 84 -9.46 10.77 6.44
CA GLY A 84 -9.21 9.61 5.61
C GLY A 84 -7.82 9.62 4.98
N THR A 85 -7.60 8.73 4.03
CA THR A 85 -6.41 8.74 3.16
C THR A 85 -6.71 9.73 2.05
N GLU A 86 -5.94 10.79 1.93
CA GLU A 86 -6.12 11.99 1.09
C GLU A 86 -6.91 11.77 -0.23
N ALA A 87 -8.24 11.73 -0.13
CA ALA A 87 -9.16 11.87 -1.26
C ALA A 87 -10.59 12.06 -0.77
N SER A 88 -11.11 13.29 -0.89
CA SER A 88 -12.54 13.63 -0.79
C SER A 88 -13.14 13.54 0.61
N ALA A 89 -12.83 14.52 1.47
CA ALA A 89 -13.67 14.86 2.60
C ALA A 89 -14.96 15.50 2.11
N ALA A 90 -15.96 14.72 1.75
CA ALA A 90 -17.34 15.11 1.79
C ALA A 90 -17.86 14.70 3.17
N THR A 91 -17.77 15.61 4.14
CA THR A 91 -18.30 15.41 5.48
C THR A 91 -19.84 15.44 5.40
N ALA A 92 -20.45 14.28 5.24
CA ALA A 92 -21.84 14.10 5.60
C ALA A 92 -21.88 13.87 7.11
N VAL A 93 -22.13 14.93 7.89
CA VAL A 93 -22.49 14.77 9.30
C VAL A 93 -23.92 14.24 9.33
N GLU A 94 -24.07 12.93 9.35
CA GLU A 94 -25.34 12.28 9.61
C GLU A 94 -25.55 12.28 11.12
N ILE A 95 -26.48 13.10 11.61
CA ILE A 95 -26.90 13.08 13.02
C ILE A 95 -27.77 11.85 13.21
N ILE A 96 -27.17 10.78 13.73
CA ILE A 96 -27.89 9.56 14.11
C ILE A 96 -28.33 9.70 15.56
N GLU A 97 -29.62 9.62 15.83
CA GLU A 97 -30.22 9.74 17.18
C GLU A 97 -29.79 8.64 18.16
N SER A 98 -29.19 7.57 17.67
CA SER A 98 -28.53 6.53 18.49
C SER A 98 -27.34 5.96 17.73
N ALA A 99 -26.12 6.15 18.26
CA ALA A 99 -24.94 5.48 17.72
C ALA A 99 -25.09 3.95 17.88
N PRO A 100 -24.94 3.16 16.82
CA PRO A 100 -24.98 1.72 16.94
C PRO A 100 -23.83 1.26 17.87
N VAL A 101 -24.14 0.30 18.74
CA VAL A 101 -23.13 -0.28 19.64
C VAL A 101 -22.15 -1.07 18.78
N PRO A 102 -20.83 -0.80 18.87
CA PRO A 102 -19.85 -1.54 18.07
C PRO A 102 -19.82 -3.02 18.49
N GLU A 103 -19.81 -3.91 17.51
CA GLU A 103 -19.70 -5.35 17.73
C GLU A 103 -18.27 -5.76 18.11
N VAL A 104 -17.28 -5.00 17.65
CA VAL A 104 -15.86 -5.26 17.82
C VAL A 104 -15.11 -3.95 18.04
N THR A 105 -14.16 -3.97 18.98
CA THR A 105 -13.16 -2.89 19.12
C THR A 105 -11.83 -3.38 18.60
N MET A 106 -11.20 -2.60 17.71
CA MET A 106 -9.86 -2.86 17.19
C MET A 106 -8.95 -1.67 17.49
N THR A 107 -7.85 -1.94 18.20
CA THR A 107 -6.84 -0.93 18.54
C THR A 107 -5.51 -1.29 17.89
N ALA A 108 -4.97 -0.39 17.07
CA ALA A 108 -3.69 -0.57 16.39
C ALA A 108 -2.55 0.11 17.19
N ASP A 109 -2.30 -0.37 18.41
CA ASP A 109 -1.29 0.13 19.37
C ASP A 109 0.03 -0.67 19.35
N HIS A 110 0.14 -1.67 18.49
CA HIS A 110 1.33 -2.48 18.25
C HIS A 110 1.80 -2.31 16.79
N PRO A 111 3.04 -2.73 16.46
CA PRO A 111 3.49 -2.72 15.06
C PRO A 111 2.50 -3.47 14.14
N PHE A 112 2.10 -2.81 13.05
CA PHE A 112 1.15 -3.40 12.11
C PHE A 112 1.57 -3.21 10.67
N TYR A 113 1.02 -4.05 9.80
CA TYR A 113 1.06 -3.90 8.35
C TYR A 113 -0.27 -3.37 7.85
N PHE A 114 -0.22 -2.56 6.81
CA PHE A 114 -1.42 -2.10 6.12
C PHE A 114 -1.29 -2.32 4.61
N ALA A 115 -2.41 -2.50 3.95
CA ALA A 115 -2.50 -2.55 2.50
C ALA A 115 -3.69 -1.70 2.04
N ILE A 116 -3.49 -0.95 0.96
CA ILE A 116 -4.57 -0.31 0.20
C ILE A 116 -4.81 -1.21 -1.02
N VAL A 117 -6.03 -1.68 -1.15
CA VAL A 117 -6.42 -2.69 -2.13
C VAL A 117 -7.54 -2.14 -3.01
N ASP A 118 -7.44 -2.34 -4.30
CA ASP A 118 -8.58 -2.14 -5.20
C ASP A 118 -9.56 -3.31 -5.04
N GLU A 119 -10.77 -3.04 -4.54
CA GLU A 119 -11.75 -4.07 -4.23
C GLU A 119 -12.23 -4.83 -5.48
N ALA A 120 -12.29 -4.16 -6.62
CA ALA A 120 -12.78 -4.77 -7.85
C ALA A 120 -11.81 -5.81 -8.43
N SER A 121 -10.53 -5.52 -8.43
CA SER A 121 -9.47 -6.41 -8.94
C SER A 121 -8.80 -7.26 -7.87
N GLY A 122 -8.89 -6.87 -6.60
CA GLY A 122 -8.13 -7.43 -5.49
C GLY A 122 -6.64 -7.05 -5.51
N MET A 123 -6.26 -6.07 -6.35
CA MET A 123 -4.87 -5.64 -6.50
C MET A 123 -4.42 -4.78 -5.33
N ILE A 124 -3.24 -5.07 -4.78
CA ILE A 124 -2.60 -4.23 -3.78
C ILE A 124 -2.01 -3.01 -4.49
N LEU A 125 -2.51 -1.81 -4.14
CA LEU A 125 -2.03 -0.53 -4.64
C LEU A 125 -0.89 0.01 -3.77
N PHE A 126 -1.03 -0.12 -2.44
CA PHE A 126 -0.01 0.25 -1.47
C PHE A 126 0.13 -0.84 -0.42
N LEU A 127 1.35 -1.06 0.03
CA LEU A 127 1.68 -1.96 1.12
C LEU A 127 2.74 -1.30 1.99
N GLY A 128 2.53 -1.29 3.30
CA GLY A 128 3.47 -0.69 4.22
C GLY A 128 3.39 -1.27 5.63
N SER A 129 4.30 -0.80 6.48
CA SER A 129 4.34 -1.14 7.89
C SER A 129 4.53 0.09 8.76
N VAL A 130 3.89 0.09 9.91
CA VAL A 130 4.09 1.06 10.99
C VAL A 130 4.73 0.31 12.15
N ALA A 131 6.00 0.61 12.46
CA ALA A 131 6.78 -0.11 13.47
C ALA A 131 6.54 0.45 14.88
N GLU A 132 6.28 1.74 14.98
CA GLU A 132 6.01 2.43 16.25
C GLU A 132 4.76 3.29 16.08
N PRO A 133 3.56 2.71 16.24
CA PRO A 133 2.35 3.50 16.29
C PRO A 133 2.39 4.41 17.53
N LYS A 134 2.23 5.70 17.33
CA LYS A 134 2.16 6.69 18.40
C LYS A 134 0.79 7.34 18.35
N ASP A 135 0.14 7.42 19.49
CA ASP A 135 -1.00 8.29 19.70
C ASP A 135 -0.45 9.72 19.88
N ASP A 136 -0.70 10.61 18.91
CA ASP A 136 -0.44 12.05 19.00
C ASP A 136 -1.66 12.78 19.59
#